data_d9fc90cf8842cc964a28ad5d0c6adf74
#
_entry.id   d9fc90cf8842cc964a28ad5d0c6adf74
#
_cell.length_a   1.000
_cell.length_b   1.000
_cell.length_c   1.000
_cell.angle_alpha   90.00
_cell.angle_beta   90.00
_cell.angle_gamma   90.00
#
_symmetry.space_group_name_H-M   'P 1'
#
loop_
_entity.id
_entity.type
_entity.pdbx_description
1 polymer ?
#
loop_
_entity_poly.entity_id
_entity_poly.type
_entity_poly.pdbx_seq_one_letter_code
_entity_poly.pdbx_strand_id
1 'polypeptide(L)'
;MQKVSNIKIGKYGITNSFIESLKNQFKNYESIRISVLKSFTRDRKKLKDYSEEIIEKLGKNYTSRIIGFTIAVKKWRKPIR
;
A
#
# COMPACT_ATOMS: atom_id res chain seq x y z
N MET A 1 19.60 7.40 1.18
CA MET A 1 18.83 6.76 0.10
C MET A 1 17.50 6.24 0.62
N GLN A 2 16.45 6.45 -0.14
CA GLN A 2 15.16 5.90 0.22
C GLN A 2 15.11 4.43 -0.19
N LYS A 3 14.76 3.59 0.77
CA LYS A 3 14.57 2.17 0.50
C LYS A 3 13.13 1.95 0.05
N VAL A 4 12.96 1.31 -1.07
CA VAL A 4 11.64 1.03 -1.64
C VAL A 4 11.47 -0.48 -1.78
N SER A 5 10.37 -0.99 -1.28
CA SER A 5 10.01 -2.40 -1.43
C SER A 5 8.88 -2.53 -2.46
N ASN A 6 8.86 -3.63 -3.16
CA ASN A 6 7.78 -3.94 -4.11
C ASN A 6 7.03 -5.18 -3.65
N ILE A 7 5.70 -5.04 -3.57
CA ILE A 7 4.82 -6.13 -3.16
C ILE A 7 3.72 -6.24 -4.21
N LYS A 8 3.16 -7.42 -4.37
CA LYS A 8 2.03 -7.63 -5.27
C LYS A 8 0.80 -8.03 -4.47
N ILE A 9 -0.34 -7.42 -4.80
CA ILE A 9 -1.62 -7.88 -4.27
C ILE A 9 -2.01 -9.13 -5.04
N GLY A 10 -2.20 -10.20 -4.32
CA GLY A 10 -2.57 -11.46 -4.92
C GLY A 10 -4.07 -11.68 -4.96
N LYS A 11 -4.42 -12.95 -5.15
CA LYS A 11 -5.78 -13.42 -5.36
C LYS A 11 -6.75 -13.05 -4.24
N TYR A 12 -6.25 -12.92 -3.01
CA TYR A 12 -7.10 -12.67 -1.84
C TYR A 12 -7.30 -11.19 -1.52
N GLY A 13 -6.66 -10.31 -2.28
CA GLY A 13 -6.78 -8.88 -2.05
C GLY A 13 -6.11 -8.44 -0.76
N ILE A 14 -6.77 -7.53 -0.04
CA ILE A 14 -6.23 -6.97 1.20
C ILE A 14 -6.74 -7.79 2.38
N THR A 15 -5.80 -8.42 3.09
CA THR A 15 -6.09 -9.23 4.27
C THR A 15 -5.33 -8.68 5.47
N ASN A 16 -5.68 -9.15 6.68
CA ASN A 16 -4.94 -8.77 7.88
C ASN A 16 -3.47 -9.18 7.78
N SER A 17 -3.19 -10.36 7.22
CA SER A 17 -1.82 -10.81 7.00
C SER A 17 -1.06 -9.87 6.07
N PHE A 18 -1.73 -9.38 5.03
CA PHE A 18 -1.14 -8.43 4.09
C PHE A 18 -0.76 -7.13 4.81
N ILE A 19 -1.66 -6.61 5.63
CA ILE A 19 -1.42 -5.37 6.38
C ILE A 19 -0.28 -5.56 7.38
N GLU A 20 -0.23 -6.69 8.07
CA GLU A 20 0.87 -6.99 8.99
C GLU A 20 2.20 -7.07 8.26
N SER A 21 2.22 -7.67 7.06
CA SER A 21 3.42 -7.71 6.24
C SER A 21 3.88 -6.30 5.87
N LEU A 22 2.94 -5.42 5.52
CA LEU A 22 3.27 -4.04 5.22
C LEU A 22 3.88 -3.34 6.43
N LYS A 23 3.28 -3.49 7.60
CA LYS A 23 3.80 -2.89 8.83
C LYS A 23 5.20 -3.38 9.13
N ASN A 24 5.45 -4.68 8.94
CA ASN A 24 6.77 -5.25 9.17
C ASN A 24 7.80 -4.69 8.18
N GLN A 25 7.42 -4.54 6.93
CA GLN A 25 8.33 -4.01 5.92
C GLN A 25 8.62 -2.52 6.15
N PHE A 26 7.66 -1.76 6.66
CA PHE A 26 7.90 -0.36 6.97
C PHE A 26 8.89 -0.13 8.10
N LYS A 27 9.28 -1.16 8.82
CA LYS A 27 10.37 -1.05 9.80
C LYS A 27 11.71 -0.83 9.10
N ASN A 28 11.86 -1.34 7.88
CA ASN A 28 13.10 -1.28 7.12
C ASN A 28 13.02 -0.37 5.90
N TYR A 29 11.80 -0.10 5.41
CA TYR A 29 11.59 0.67 4.20
C TYR A 29 10.72 1.89 4.48
N GLU A 30 11.01 2.98 3.81
CA GLU A 30 10.20 4.21 3.92
C GLU A 30 9.04 4.21 2.95
N SER A 31 9.17 3.49 1.85
CA SER A 31 8.14 3.43 0.82
C SER A 31 7.95 2.00 0.36
N ILE A 32 6.70 1.65 0.06
CA ILE A 32 6.37 0.35 -0.50
C ILE A 32 5.48 0.56 -1.70
N ARG A 33 5.82 -0.07 -2.81
CA ARG A 33 4.99 -0.06 -4.01
C ARG A 33 4.22 -1.36 -4.09
N ILE A 34 2.91 -1.25 -4.18
CA ILE A 34 2.02 -2.41 -4.23
C ILE A 34 1.48 -2.51 -5.65
N SER A 35 1.89 -3.52 -6.37
CA SER A 35 1.41 -3.77 -7.72
C SER A 35 0.09 -4.54 -7.67
N VAL A 36 -0.92 -4.02 -8.33
CA VAL A 36 -2.22 -4.67 -8.41
C VAL A 36 -2.31 -5.37 -9.76
N LEU A 37 -2.53 -6.68 -9.72
CA LEU A 37 -2.63 -7.46 -10.94
C LEU A 37 -3.90 -7.07 -11.72
N LYS A 38 -3.75 -6.90 -13.03
CA LYS A 38 -4.89 -6.58 -13.89
C LYS A 38 -5.95 -7.67 -13.87
N SER A 39 -5.54 -8.90 -13.65
CA SER A 39 -6.47 -10.01 -13.51
C SER A 39 -7.31 -9.91 -12.24
N PHE A 40 -6.83 -9.20 -11.23
CA PHE A 40 -7.55 -8.98 -9.99
C PHE A 40 -8.61 -7.88 -10.14
N THR A 41 -8.24 -6.74 -10.74
CA THR A 41 -9.18 -5.68 -11.02
C THR A 41 -8.68 -4.82 -12.17
N ARG A 42 -9.61 -4.35 -12.99
CA ARG A 42 -9.34 -3.39 -14.07
C ARG A 42 -9.91 -2.02 -13.73
N ASP A 43 -10.59 -1.91 -12.60
CA ASP A 43 -11.28 -0.70 -12.21
C ASP A 43 -10.38 0.16 -11.32
N ARG A 44 -10.07 1.37 -11.79
CA ARG A 44 -9.24 2.31 -11.04
C ARG A 44 -9.92 2.79 -9.75
N LYS A 45 -11.24 2.79 -9.72
CA LYS A 45 -11.96 3.17 -8.51
C LYS A 45 -11.68 2.18 -7.38
N LYS A 46 -11.59 0.90 -7.72
CA LYS A 46 -11.24 -0.12 -6.75
C LYS A 46 -9.82 0.06 -6.22
N LEU A 47 -8.90 0.51 -7.08
CA LEU A 47 -7.54 0.81 -6.63
C LEU A 47 -7.53 1.89 -5.56
N LYS A 48 -8.34 2.92 -5.76
CA LYS A 48 -8.48 3.98 -4.78
C LYS A 48 -9.06 3.46 -3.47
N ASP A 49 -10.08 2.62 -3.56
CA ASP A 49 -10.69 2.01 -2.38
C ASP A 49 -9.67 1.17 -1.61
N TYR A 50 -8.87 0.37 -2.32
CA TYR A 50 -7.83 -0.43 -1.69
C TYR A 50 -6.78 0.45 -1.01
N SER A 51 -6.37 1.54 -1.66
CA SER A 51 -5.37 2.43 -1.07
C SER A 51 -5.91 3.07 0.21
N GLU A 52 -7.16 3.50 0.20
CA GLU A 52 -7.78 4.10 1.38
C GLU A 52 -7.90 3.09 2.51
N GLU A 53 -8.28 1.85 2.20
CA GLU A 53 -8.38 0.79 3.19
C GLU A 53 -7.02 0.49 3.81
N ILE A 54 -5.98 0.42 2.99
CA ILE A 54 -4.62 0.18 3.47
C ILE A 54 -4.19 1.29 4.43
N ILE A 55 -4.40 2.54 4.03
CA ILE A 55 -4.01 3.69 4.84
C ILE A 55 -4.79 3.73 6.15
N GLU A 56 -6.07 3.43 6.10
CA GLU A 56 -6.91 3.40 7.30
C GLU A 56 -6.40 2.37 8.31
N LYS A 57 -6.01 1.21 7.83
CA LYS A 57 -5.50 0.14 8.70
C LYS A 57 -4.08 0.40 9.17
N LEU A 58 -3.26 1.08 8.38
CA LEU A 58 -1.89 1.39 8.77
C LEU A 58 -1.80 2.53 9.78
N GLY A 59 -2.63 3.58 9.61
CA GLY A 59 -2.65 4.69 10.54
C GLY A 59 -2.44 6.04 9.91
N LYS A 60 -2.29 7.07 10.77
CA LYS A 60 -2.21 8.46 10.33
C LYS A 60 -0.87 8.87 9.74
N ASN A 61 0.17 8.07 9.99
CA ASN A 61 1.52 8.39 9.53
C ASN A 61 1.80 7.91 8.11
N TYR A 62 0.78 7.43 7.41
CA TYR A 62 0.95 6.83 6.10
C TYR A 62 0.15 7.58 5.06
N THR A 63 0.71 7.69 3.87
CA THR A 63 0.01 8.25 2.72
C THR A 63 0.13 7.30 1.56
N SER A 64 -0.80 7.39 0.62
CA SER A 64 -0.78 6.54 -0.56
C SER A 64 -0.98 7.36 -1.82
N ARG A 65 -0.47 6.84 -2.92
CA ARG A 65 -0.63 7.45 -4.23
C ARG A 65 -0.80 6.34 -5.26
N ILE A 66 -1.71 6.55 -6.19
CA ILE A 66 -1.96 5.57 -7.25
C ILE A 66 -1.22 6.00 -8.52
N ILE A 67 -0.40 5.11 -9.04
CA ILE A 67 0.34 5.33 -10.27
C ILE A 67 0.02 4.15 -11.19
N GLY A 68 -0.87 4.38 -12.17
CA GLY A 68 -1.33 3.28 -13.02
C GLY A 68 -2.04 2.21 -12.20
N PHE A 69 -1.53 1.00 -12.20
CA PHE A 69 -2.06 -0.10 -11.39
C PHE A 69 -1.18 -0.39 -10.17
N THR A 70 -0.40 0.60 -9.74
CA THR A 70 0.47 0.48 -8.59
C THR A 70 0.02 1.46 -7.51
N ILE A 71 -0.03 0.98 -6.27
CA ILE A 71 -0.32 1.81 -5.10
C ILE A 71 0.99 2.06 -4.38
N ALA A 72 1.46 3.31 -4.37
CA ALA A 72 2.67 3.67 -3.65
C ALA A 72 2.27 4.15 -2.26
N VAL A 73 2.78 3.49 -1.24
CA VAL A 73 2.50 3.83 0.16
C VAL A 73 3.79 4.34 0.79
N LYS A 74 3.70 5.45 1.50
CA LYS A 74 4.85 6.05 2.15
C LYS A 74 4.58 6.25 3.63
N LYS A 75 5.57 5.95 4.45
CA LYS A 75 5.52 6.17 5.89
C LYS A 75 6.18 7.51 6.20
N TRP A 76 5.54 8.28 7.07
CA TRP A 76 6.06 9.56 7.52
C TRP A 76 6.39 9.49 9.02
N ARG A 77 7.34 10.31 9.45
CA ARG A 77 7.72 10.35 10.87
C ARG A 77 6.65 11.01 11.72
N LYS A 78 5.89 11.94 11.16
CA LYS A 78 4.82 12.65 11.84
C LYS A 78 3.49 12.40 11.14
N PRO A 79 2.37 12.41 11.87
CA PRO A 79 1.07 12.27 11.24
C PRO A 79 0.84 13.41 10.24
N ILE A 80 0.40 13.06 9.04
CA ILE A 80 0.15 14.03 7.97
C ILE A 80 -1.34 14.24 7.76
N ARG A 81 -2.16 13.30 8.22
CA ARG A 81 -3.61 13.37 8.08
C ARG A 81 -4.28 13.70 9.39
#